data_710bd6106706b56dff28efb36f765bed
#
_entry.id   710bd6106706b56dff28efb36f765bed
#
_cell.length_a   1.000
_cell.length_b   1.000
_cell.length_c   1.000
_cell.angle_alpha   90.00
_cell.angle_beta   90.00
_cell.angle_gamma   90.00
#
_symmetry.space_group_name_H-M   'P 1'
#
loop_
_entity.id
_entity.type
_entity.pdbx_description
1 polymer ?
#
loop_
_entity_poly.entity_id
_entity_poly.type
_entity_poly.pdbx_seq_one_letter_code
_entity_poly.pdbx_strand_id
1 'polypeptide(L)'
;MNHKLSIALLLPLLVTACNQKSTTQKVPTPAPLETQVSNTTTQPQIIFLEVSPETRPCTGVAPQTCLLVRELTLSETGQKNYSEKEASYFYDSIDGFNHNSKSTQIIKVKRTEIANPAADQSQYQYELDSIVETIPSK
;
A
#
# COMPACT_ATOMS: atom_id res chain seq x y z
N MET A 1 16.10 46.87 13.85
CA MET A 1 17.52 46.90 13.52
C MET A 1 17.69 45.82 12.44
N ASN A 2 17.46 46.18 11.28
CA ASN A 2 18.23 46.56 10.09
C ASN A 2 19.44 45.65 9.81
N HIS A 3 19.40 44.87 8.75
CA HIS A 3 20.47 44.87 7.75
C HIS A 3 19.96 44.24 6.46
N LYS A 4 19.72 45.12 5.49
CA LYS A 4 19.68 44.86 4.06
C LYS A 4 21.11 44.62 3.61
N LEU A 5 21.37 43.62 2.79
CA LEU A 5 22.53 43.61 1.92
C LEU A 5 22.14 43.06 0.53
N SER A 6 22.00 44.00 -0.37
CA SER A 6 21.96 43.78 -1.83
C SER A 6 23.36 43.51 -2.31
N ILE A 7 23.56 42.46 -3.11
CA ILE A 7 24.72 42.37 -4.01
C ILE A 7 24.19 41.89 -5.35
N ALA A 8 24.23 42.84 -6.30
CA ALA A 8 24.13 42.61 -7.73
C ALA A 8 25.54 42.34 -8.25
N LEU A 9 25.72 41.36 -9.09
CA LEU A 9 26.85 41.32 -10.02
C LEU A 9 26.57 40.39 -11.22
N LEU A 10 26.37 41.02 -12.35
CA LEU A 10 26.94 40.88 -13.71
C LEU A 10 27.09 39.49 -14.36
N LEU A 11 26.39 39.42 -15.53
CA LEU A 11 26.63 38.51 -16.65
C LEU A 11 28.06 38.61 -17.20
N PRO A 12 28.53 37.54 -17.90
CA PRO A 12 28.80 37.76 -19.32
C PRO A 12 28.18 36.70 -20.25
N LEU A 13 27.67 37.16 -21.37
CA LEU A 13 27.38 36.40 -22.58
C LEU A 13 28.68 35.82 -23.15
N LEU A 14 28.67 34.56 -23.51
CA LEU A 14 29.57 33.96 -24.48
C LEU A 14 28.79 33.24 -25.56
N VAL A 15 28.73 33.90 -26.69
CA VAL A 15 28.29 33.33 -27.98
C VAL A 15 29.45 32.50 -28.51
N THR A 16 29.24 31.23 -28.79
CA THR A 16 30.21 30.46 -29.59
C THR A 16 29.49 29.69 -30.67
N ALA A 17 29.99 29.85 -31.83
CA ALA A 17 29.50 29.63 -33.16
C ALA A 17 29.17 28.17 -33.51
N CYS A 18 28.25 28.06 -34.47
CA CYS A 18 27.92 26.91 -35.30
C CYS A 18 29.17 26.24 -35.92
N ASN A 19 29.19 24.92 -35.85
CA ASN A 19 29.88 24.14 -36.87
C ASN A 19 28.95 22.96 -37.28
N GLN A 20 28.25 23.19 -38.40
CA GLN A 20 27.49 22.15 -39.11
C GLN A 20 28.48 21.28 -39.86
N LYS A 21 28.64 20.04 -39.45
CA LYS A 21 29.26 19.00 -40.26
C LYS A 21 28.18 18.00 -40.62
N SER A 22 27.70 18.10 -41.88
CA SER A 22 26.87 17.10 -42.53
C SER A 22 27.52 15.73 -42.42
N THR A 23 26.88 14.83 -41.72
CA THR A 23 27.18 13.41 -41.80
C THR A 23 25.89 12.69 -42.14
N THR A 24 25.91 12.01 -43.26
CA THR A 24 24.94 11.13 -43.89
C THR A 24 24.13 10.34 -42.87
N GLN A 25 22.81 10.58 -42.81
CA GLN A 25 21.88 9.80 -42.02
C GLN A 25 21.76 8.38 -42.59
N LYS A 26 22.36 7.44 -41.92
CA LYS A 26 22.01 6.03 -42.03
C LYS A 26 20.68 5.86 -41.28
N VAL A 27 19.61 5.54 -42.01
CA VAL A 27 18.30 5.23 -41.51
C VAL A 27 18.44 4.08 -40.48
N PRO A 28 18.08 4.28 -39.21
CA PRO A 28 18.02 3.16 -38.29
C PRO A 28 16.76 2.33 -38.61
N THR A 29 16.95 1.05 -38.90
CA THR A 29 15.93 0.02 -38.91
C THR A 29 15.15 0.11 -37.60
N PRO A 30 13.79 0.13 -37.59
CA PRO A 30 13.04 0.11 -36.35
C PRO A 30 13.34 -1.19 -35.62
N ALA A 31 13.93 -1.06 -34.45
CA ALA A 31 14.04 -2.15 -33.49
C ALA A 31 12.64 -2.64 -33.11
N PRO A 32 12.46 -3.96 -32.92
CA PRO A 32 11.17 -4.48 -32.45
C PRO A 32 10.79 -3.75 -31.14
N LEU A 33 9.53 -3.27 -31.08
CA LEU A 33 8.94 -2.83 -29.82
C LEU A 33 9.02 -4.02 -28.84
N GLU A 34 10.01 -4.00 -27.99
CA GLU A 34 9.94 -4.79 -26.75
C GLU A 34 8.76 -4.22 -25.98
N THR A 35 7.65 -4.98 -26.02
CA THR A 35 6.55 -4.81 -25.11
C THR A 35 7.12 -4.99 -23.72
N GLN A 36 7.48 -3.89 -23.07
CA GLN A 36 7.74 -3.90 -21.64
C GLN A 36 6.41 -4.27 -20.99
N VAL A 37 6.25 -5.54 -20.70
CA VAL A 37 5.27 -6.02 -19.73
C VAL A 37 5.69 -5.37 -18.42
N SER A 38 5.09 -4.24 -18.10
CA SER A 38 5.13 -3.69 -16.76
C SER A 38 4.48 -4.74 -15.86
N ASN A 39 5.29 -5.61 -15.30
CA ASN A 39 4.91 -6.37 -14.12
C ASN A 39 4.76 -5.33 -13.00
N THR A 40 3.58 -4.71 -12.93
CA THR A 40 3.16 -3.99 -11.75
C THR A 40 2.91 -5.04 -10.68
N THR A 41 3.98 -5.53 -10.07
CA THR A 41 3.90 -6.24 -8.82
C THR A 41 3.44 -5.20 -7.82
N THR A 42 2.15 -5.21 -7.49
CA THR A 42 1.60 -4.33 -6.46
C THR A 42 2.30 -4.70 -5.16
N GLN A 43 3.10 -3.78 -4.66
CA GLN A 43 3.88 -4.02 -3.45
C GLN A 43 2.92 -4.24 -2.29
N PRO A 44 3.11 -5.28 -1.45
CA PRO A 44 2.25 -5.52 -0.31
C PRO A 44 2.18 -4.30 0.60
N GLN A 45 0.99 -3.89 0.97
CA GLN A 45 0.75 -2.85 1.95
C GLN A 45 0.66 -3.46 3.34
N ILE A 46 1.36 -2.87 4.30
CA ILE A 46 1.22 -3.25 5.72
C ILE A 46 0.05 -2.48 6.32
N ILE A 47 -0.90 -3.21 6.91
CA ILE A 47 -2.02 -2.67 7.65
C ILE A 47 -2.07 -3.29 9.05
N PHE A 48 -2.74 -2.62 9.99
CA PHE A 48 -3.01 -3.16 11.31
C PHE A 48 -4.53 -3.34 11.47
N LEU A 49 -4.92 -4.50 11.98
CA LEU A 49 -6.30 -4.83 12.26
C LEU A 49 -6.46 -5.18 13.74
N GLU A 50 -7.44 -4.58 14.39
CA GLU A 50 -7.97 -5.09 15.64
C GLU A 50 -9.05 -6.12 15.33
N VAL A 51 -8.85 -7.33 15.76
CA VAL A 51 -9.79 -8.44 15.57
C VAL A 51 -10.52 -8.71 16.87
N SER A 52 -11.85 -8.59 16.83
CA SER A 52 -12.71 -8.89 17.99
C SER A 52 -12.68 -10.38 18.36
N PRO A 53 -12.92 -10.71 19.63
CA PRO A 53 -13.12 -12.10 20.06
C PRO A 53 -14.42 -12.71 19.52
N GLU A 54 -15.36 -11.87 19.11
CA GLU A 54 -16.63 -12.29 18.52
C GLU A 54 -16.55 -12.40 17.00
N THR A 55 -17.23 -13.40 16.48
CA THR A 55 -17.51 -13.53 15.04
C THR A 55 -19.01 -13.39 14.81
N ARG A 56 -19.43 -13.13 13.58
CA ARG A 56 -20.85 -12.99 13.21
C ARG A 56 -21.16 -13.77 11.94
N PRO A 57 -22.37 -14.38 11.86
CA PRO A 57 -22.85 -14.88 10.58
C PRO A 57 -22.94 -13.75 9.57
N CYS A 58 -22.50 -14.01 8.34
CA CYS A 58 -22.52 -13.05 7.25
C CYS A 58 -22.78 -13.76 5.93
N THR A 59 -23.07 -13.01 4.88
CA THR A 59 -23.28 -13.55 3.55
C THR A 59 -22.41 -12.80 2.56
N GLY A 60 -21.39 -13.48 2.02
CA GLY A 60 -20.62 -13.07 0.87
C GLY A 60 -21.16 -13.74 -0.39
N VAL A 61 -20.32 -14.47 -1.12
CA VAL A 61 -20.76 -15.35 -2.23
C VAL A 61 -21.64 -16.48 -1.69
N ALA A 62 -21.40 -16.93 -0.47
CA ALA A 62 -22.19 -17.91 0.27
C ALA A 62 -22.31 -17.51 1.74
N PRO A 63 -23.25 -18.11 2.50
CA PRO A 63 -23.28 -17.94 3.95
C PRO A 63 -21.97 -18.40 4.58
N GLN A 64 -21.40 -17.56 5.46
CA GLN A 64 -20.14 -17.82 6.15
C GLN A 64 -20.12 -17.17 7.54
N THR A 65 -19.02 -17.33 8.26
CA THR A 65 -18.74 -16.64 9.51
C THR A 65 -17.67 -15.60 9.27
N CYS A 66 -17.99 -14.33 9.54
CA CYS A 66 -17.06 -13.22 9.40
C CYS A 66 -16.39 -12.86 10.73
N LEU A 67 -15.13 -12.44 10.63
CA LEU A 67 -14.48 -11.70 11.71
C LEU A 67 -15.09 -10.31 11.82
N LEU A 68 -15.01 -9.72 13.01
CA LEU A 68 -15.28 -8.31 13.24
C LEU A 68 -13.95 -7.58 13.44
N VAL A 69 -13.65 -6.63 12.56
CA VAL A 69 -12.37 -5.96 12.57
C VAL A 69 -12.50 -4.43 12.55
N ARG A 70 -11.49 -3.76 13.09
CA ARG A 70 -11.26 -2.33 12.89
C ARG A 70 -9.85 -2.11 12.35
N GLU A 71 -9.72 -1.37 11.28
CA GLU A 71 -8.41 -0.94 10.80
C GLU A 71 -7.89 0.21 11.67
N LEU A 72 -6.59 0.17 11.96
CA LEU A 72 -5.92 1.19 12.78
C LEU A 72 -4.52 1.48 12.27
N THR A 73 -3.97 2.59 12.73
CA THR A 73 -2.55 2.90 12.63
C THR A 73 -1.92 2.95 14.01
N LEU A 74 -0.65 2.58 14.11
CA LEU A 74 0.14 2.72 15.32
C LEU A 74 1.12 3.88 15.15
N SER A 75 1.14 4.81 16.11
CA SER A 75 2.18 5.82 16.18
C SER A 75 3.51 5.20 16.62
N GLU A 76 4.60 5.94 16.51
CA GLU A 76 5.92 5.53 17.00
C GLU A 76 5.91 5.23 18.51
N THR A 77 5.00 5.83 19.26
CA THR A 77 4.80 5.59 20.70
C THR A 77 3.83 4.45 21.01
N GLY A 78 3.34 3.75 19.98
CA GLY A 78 2.37 2.65 20.11
C GLY A 78 0.91 3.10 20.32
N GLN A 79 0.62 4.39 20.16
CA GLN A 79 -0.76 4.88 20.26
C GLN A 79 -1.58 4.41 19.07
N LYS A 80 -2.78 3.88 19.37
CA LYS A 80 -3.74 3.35 18.39
C LYS A 80 -4.63 4.46 17.86
N ASN A 81 -4.67 4.64 16.55
CA ASN A 81 -5.59 5.55 15.88
C ASN A 81 -6.47 4.73 14.94
N TYR A 82 -7.75 4.61 15.27
CA TYR A 82 -8.70 3.82 14.50
C TYR A 82 -9.28 4.61 13.35
N SER A 83 -9.39 3.97 12.19
CA SER A 83 -10.04 4.56 11.00
C SER A 83 -11.55 4.69 11.19
N GLU A 84 -12.16 3.71 11.90
CA GLU A 84 -13.58 3.64 12.16
C GLU A 84 -13.86 3.50 13.66
N LYS A 85 -15.02 4.00 14.12
CA LYS A 85 -15.43 3.88 15.53
C LYS A 85 -15.89 2.48 15.89
N GLU A 86 -16.56 1.79 14.96
CA GLU A 86 -17.15 0.49 15.15
C GLU A 86 -16.44 -0.58 14.31
N ALA A 87 -16.49 -1.82 14.78
CA ALA A 87 -15.98 -2.95 14.03
C ALA A 87 -16.89 -3.25 12.84
N SER A 88 -16.30 -3.57 11.70
CA SER A 88 -16.99 -3.97 10.48
C SER A 88 -16.79 -5.47 10.19
N TYR A 89 -17.67 -6.04 9.37
CA TYR A 89 -17.52 -7.40 8.88
C TYR A 89 -16.31 -7.53 7.96
N PHE A 90 -15.49 -8.51 8.24
CA PHE A 90 -14.36 -8.88 7.39
C PHE A 90 -14.68 -10.20 6.68
N TYR A 91 -14.87 -10.13 5.38
CA TYR A 91 -15.37 -11.23 4.56
C TYR A 91 -14.26 -12.16 4.05
N ASP A 92 -13.02 -11.68 4.09
CA ASP A 92 -11.86 -12.42 3.58
C ASP A 92 -11.24 -13.31 4.65
N SER A 93 -10.38 -14.22 4.25
CA SER A 93 -9.49 -14.94 5.14
C SER A 93 -8.15 -14.21 5.29
N ILE A 94 -7.48 -14.42 6.41
CA ILE A 94 -6.12 -13.95 6.64
C ILE A 94 -5.24 -15.19 6.77
N ASP A 95 -4.40 -15.43 5.79
CA ASP A 95 -3.51 -16.60 5.76
C ASP A 95 -2.57 -16.58 6.96
N GLY A 96 -2.47 -17.73 7.65
CA GLY A 96 -1.65 -17.86 8.86
C GLY A 96 -2.29 -17.33 10.14
N PHE A 97 -3.49 -16.70 10.09
CA PHE A 97 -4.18 -16.22 11.28
C PHE A 97 -5.17 -17.25 11.84
N ASN A 98 -5.07 -17.50 13.14
CA ASN A 98 -6.04 -18.32 13.89
C ASN A 98 -6.81 -17.43 14.87
N HIS A 99 -8.10 -17.27 14.63
CA HIS A 99 -8.99 -16.48 15.48
C HIS A 99 -9.06 -17.04 16.91
N ASN A 100 -8.98 -16.15 17.90
CA ASN A 100 -9.12 -16.51 19.32
C ASN A 100 -10.37 -15.83 19.92
N SER A 101 -11.39 -16.63 20.22
CA SER A 101 -12.64 -16.16 20.81
C SER A 101 -12.53 -15.66 22.25
N LYS A 102 -11.37 -15.78 22.90
CA LYS A 102 -11.13 -15.36 24.29
C LYS A 102 -10.35 -14.05 24.40
N SER A 103 -9.98 -13.43 23.29
CA SER A 103 -9.17 -12.21 23.30
C SER A 103 -9.40 -11.35 22.07
N THR A 104 -9.34 -10.05 22.26
CA THR A 104 -9.12 -9.11 21.15
C THR A 104 -7.65 -9.17 20.75
N GLN A 105 -7.38 -9.22 19.47
CA GLN A 105 -6.01 -9.29 18.95
C GLN A 105 -5.73 -8.11 18.01
N ILE A 106 -4.61 -7.43 18.21
CA ILE A 106 -4.08 -6.48 17.24
C ILE A 106 -3.05 -7.23 16.40
N ILE A 107 -3.31 -7.31 15.13
CA ILE A 107 -2.47 -8.03 14.17
C ILE A 107 -1.91 -7.10 13.10
N LYS A 108 -0.71 -7.37 12.67
CA LYS A 108 -0.06 -6.77 11.52
C LYS A 108 -0.22 -7.70 10.33
N VAL A 109 -0.71 -7.17 9.23
CA VAL A 109 -1.11 -7.94 8.05
C VAL A 109 -0.50 -7.34 6.80
N LYS A 110 -0.02 -8.20 5.91
CA LYS A 110 0.33 -7.83 4.54
C LYS A 110 -0.93 -7.94 3.69
N ARG A 111 -1.34 -6.83 3.08
CA ARG A 111 -2.43 -6.76 2.12
C ARG A 111 -1.85 -6.60 0.72
N THR A 112 -2.10 -7.55 -0.15
CA THR A 112 -1.64 -7.54 -1.54
C THR A 112 -2.84 -7.44 -2.47
N GLU A 113 -2.81 -6.51 -3.40
CA GLU A 113 -3.85 -6.38 -4.42
C GLU A 113 -3.71 -7.49 -5.46
N ILE A 114 -4.83 -8.14 -5.80
CA ILE A 114 -4.89 -9.20 -6.80
C ILE A 114 -5.14 -8.54 -8.16
N ALA A 115 -4.19 -8.72 -9.08
CA ALA A 115 -4.36 -8.25 -10.45
C ALA A 115 -5.45 -9.09 -11.15
N ASN A 116 -6.50 -8.43 -11.65
CA ASN A 116 -7.62 -9.06 -12.36
C ASN A 116 -8.33 -10.17 -11.57
N PRO A 117 -8.89 -9.86 -10.38
CA PRO A 117 -9.62 -10.86 -9.60
C PRO A 117 -10.86 -11.34 -10.38
N ALA A 118 -11.27 -12.60 -10.18
CA ALA A 118 -12.53 -13.10 -10.72
C ALA A 118 -13.71 -12.30 -10.14
N ALA A 119 -14.89 -12.38 -10.79
CA ALA A 119 -16.05 -11.53 -10.46
C ALA A 119 -16.53 -11.66 -8.99
N ASP A 120 -16.28 -12.80 -8.38
CA ASP A 120 -16.69 -13.18 -7.01
C ASP A 120 -15.49 -13.40 -6.08
N GLN A 121 -14.29 -13.02 -6.51
CA GLN A 121 -13.06 -13.06 -5.72
C GLN A 121 -12.80 -11.70 -5.06
N SER A 122 -12.20 -11.71 -3.85
CA SER A 122 -11.68 -10.51 -3.24
C SER A 122 -10.67 -9.80 -4.14
N GLN A 123 -10.63 -8.47 -4.03
CA GLN A 123 -9.59 -7.66 -4.66
C GLN A 123 -8.24 -7.74 -3.93
N TYR A 124 -8.23 -8.28 -2.72
CA TYR A 124 -7.06 -8.36 -1.87
C TYR A 124 -6.84 -9.76 -1.31
N GLN A 125 -5.57 -10.09 -1.16
CA GLN A 125 -5.10 -11.22 -0.35
C GLN A 125 -4.48 -10.67 0.93
N TYR A 126 -4.75 -11.35 2.05
CA TYR A 126 -4.26 -10.98 3.37
C TYR A 126 -3.41 -12.10 3.96
N GLU A 127 -2.23 -11.75 4.46
CA GLU A 127 -1.30 -12.68 5.12
C GLU A 127 -0.89 -12.10 6.48
N LEU A 128 -0.98 -12.90 7.54
CA LEU A 128 -0.51 -12.50 8.85
C LEU A 128 1.01 -12.29 8.84
N ASP A 129 1.45 -11.08 9.20
CA ASP A 129 2.86 -10.82 9.45
C ASP A 129 3.19 -11.14 10.91
N SER A 130 2.43 -10.59 11.85
CA SER A 130 2.63 -10.84 13.29
C SER A 130 1.41 -10.46 14.13
N ILE A 131 1.32 -11.06 15.32
CA ILE A 131 0.39 -10.61 16.38
C ILE A 131 1.13 -9.57 17.21
N VAL A 132 0.62 -8.34 17.21
CA VAL A 132 1.23 -7.20 17.90
C VAL A 132 0.82 -7.16 19.36
N GLU A 133 -0.46 -7.46 19.64
CA GLU A 133 -1.02 -7.39 20.99
C GLU A 133 -2.17 -8.40 21.14
N THR A 134 -2.30 -8.95 22.34
CA THR A 134 -3.42 -9.82 22.71
C THR A 134 -4.02 -9.32 24.02
N ILE A 135 -5.31 -8.95 23.99
CA ILE A 135 -6.05 -8.39 25.11
C ILE A 135 -7.11 -9.40 25.53
N PRO A 136 -7.01 -10.07 26.69
CA PRO A 136 -8.00 -11.04 27.15
C PRO A 136 -9.39 -10.40 27.30
N SER A 137 -10.42 -11.13 26.86
CA SER A 137 -11.81 -10.75 27.12
C SER A 137 -12.12 -10.94 28.63
N LYS A 138 -12.86 -10.00 29.19
CA LYS A 138 -13.32 -10.10 30.60
C LYS A 138 -14.47 -11.07 30.72
#